data_a7ab9d34fa7c84ef244fda647da88005
#
_entry.id   a7ab9d34fa7c84ef244fda647da88005
#
_cell.length_a   1.000
_cell.length_b   1.000
_cell.length_c   1.000
_cell.angle_alpha   90.00
_cell.angle_beta   90.00
_cell.angle_gamma   90.00
#
_symmetry.space_group_name_H-M   'P 1'
#
loop_
_entity.id
_entity.type
_entity.pdbx_description
1 polymer ?
#
loop_
_entity_poly.entity_id
_entity_poly.type
_entity_poly.pdbx_seq_one_letter_code
_entity_poly.pdbx_strand_id
1 'polypeptide(L)'
;MFGSSELFCFGIDKIITKLEPESSSFWWIDKRDCLKGLGNISSQVFVDALMLADSTLLPIFPPLQDSTIYRKTFTFRSVIDLIASSGGSVVRLCAQYPAHPSIKGVYLDQYKQAATNIKHHVVMNADGDVEILDKAHAPDDAHDCIGLRLPEELYMYLSRGMLRPRVLSWLTSGNISITQPLAGGDGRAYKDLVKVHLDPLRRQALKLLTEPIHRYYQSRDMVTKFWFDTSYEGKFNMKEVPSTRDTLSKWHVRNDLMGGLSEYFTPGTLQFAVLTLENPDLAARTITPKPKAGQDPLQHRNEILANAVWRFLQLRGYVNEKHQLTDWGEILRTALDASGSRKDQEEAVFIAVELLRLGLVTPDTMFLGYAGAPEKGSDIDKRNCMLISRLACLGKIHHSPKGWSGPLSRHLLAYQSIISNVHGSLRDLIEMILAVMFLEGLVDRDRRDWIDISLGLPFYEEHSCALGVVTMQYLDELCSYPIPVSVDNRTQVRMKVQERLQHSDIQSSLDDAFKIWDAVSGSTEHTTRKI
;
A
#
# COMPACT_ATOMS: atom_id res chain seq x y z
N MET A 1 1.31 22.86 4.09
CA MET A 1 1.50 21.45 3.68
C MET A 1 0.38 20.61 4.26
N PHE A 2 -0.05 19.53 3.62
CA PHE A 2 -1.08 18.62 4.15
C PHE A 2 -0.39 17.38 4.73
N GLY A 3 -0.74 16.99 5.96
CA GLY A 3 -0.19 15.81 6.60
C GLY A 3 -0.29 15.81 8.13
N SER A 4 0.48 14.91 8.76
CA SER A 4 0.52 14.76 10.21
C SER A 4 1.32 15.87 10.91
N SER A 5 1.19 15.94 12.23
CA SER A 5 1.98 16.86 13.06
C SER A 5 3.50 16.64 13.00
N GLU A 6 3.95 15.47 12.59
CA GLU A 6 5.38 15.17 12.39
C GLU A 6 6.06 16.09 11.37
N LEU A 7 5.30 16.66 10.43
CA LEU A 7 5.85 17.63 9.46
C LEU A 7 6.47 18.86 10.15
N PHE A 8 6.08 19.18 11.38
CA PHE A 8 6.74 20.24 12.15
C PHE A 8 8.21 19.96 12.49
N CYS A 9 8.60 18.68 12.50
CA CYS A 9 9.98 18.29 12.68
C CYS A 9 10.87 18.75 11.50
N PHE A 10 10.31 18.83 10.31
CA PHE A 10 11.01 19.18 9.07
C PHE A 10 10.94 20.66 8.69
N GLY A 11 10.77 21.54 9.68
CA GLY A 11 10.80 22.98 9.46
C GLY A 11 9.54 23.57 8.83
N ILE A 12 8.45 22.81 8.79
CA ILE A 12 7.16 23.30 8.27
C ILE A 12 6.47 24.13 9.37
N ASP A 13 6.04 25.35 9.03
CA ASP A 13 5.37 26.24 9.97
C ASP A 13 3.86 26.06 10.03
N LYS A 14 3.24 25.63 8.94
CA LYS A 14 1.78 25.48 8.83
C LYS A 14 1.41 24.15 8.19
N ILE A 15 0.56 23.41 8.86
CA ILE A 15 0.11 22.09 8.42
C ILE A 15 -1.41 22.09 8.30
N ILE A 16 -1.93 21.65 7.17
CA ILE A 16 -3.33 21.29 6.98
C ILE A 16 -3.50 19.87 7.47
N THR A 17 -4.37 19.68 8.46
CA THR A 17 -4.60 18.35 9.09
C THR A 17 -5.84 17.66 8.57
N LYS A 18 -6.79 18.41 8.02
CA LYS A 18 -8.03 17.86 7.48
C LYS A 18 -8.54 18.72 6.33
N LEU A 19 -9.01 18.08 5.28
CA LEU A 19 -9.73 18.69 4.17
C LEU A 19 -11.20 18.25 4.23
N GLU A 20 -12.11 19.17 4.05
CA GLU A 20 -13.54 18.92 3.98
C GLU A 20 -14.10 19.44 2.65
N PRO A 21 -14.04 18.63 1.58
CA PRO A 21 -14.43 19.05 0.24
C PRO A 21 -15.90 19.50 0.15
N GLU A 22 -16.79 18.85 0.92
CA GLU A 22 -18.22 19.16 0.92
C GLU A 22 -18.52 20.60 1.41
N SER A 23 -17.77 21.07 2.40
CA SER A 23 -17.90 22.44 2.95
C SER A 23 -16.87 23.41 2.35
N SER A 24 -16.03 22.96 1.42
CA SER A 24 -14.90 23.72 0.87
C SER A 24 -14.03 24.34 1.96
N SER A 25 -13.82 23.62 3.05
CA SER A 25 -13.08 24.07 4.23
C SER A 25 -11.92 23.13 4.56
N PHE A 26 -10.98 23.63 5.35
CA PHE A 26 -9.87 22.83 5.85
C PHE A 26 -9.48 23.23 7.27
N TRP A 27 -8.94 22.28 8.00
CA TRP A 27 -8.36 22.48 9.32
C TRP A 27 -6.86 22.59 9.19
N TRP A 28 -6.27 23.57 9.89
CA TRP A 28 -4.84 23.76 9.85
C TRP A 28 -4.29 24.16 11.22
N ILE A 29 -3.01 23.92 11.42
CA ILE A 29 -2.28 24.22 12.66
C ILE A 29 -1.08 25.10 12.30
N ASP A 30 -0.86 26.15 13.10
CA ASP A 30 0.33 27.00 13.02
C ASP A 30 1.29 26.61 14.16
N LYS A 31 2.55 26.37 13.82
CA LYS A 31 3.61 26.02 14.79
C LYS A 31 3.75 27.11 15.87
N ARG A 32 3.64 28.37 15.50
CA ARG A 32 3.78 29.50 16.43
C ARG A 32 2.69 29.48 17.50
N ASP A 33 1.46 29.14 17.11
CA ASP A 33 0.35 29.06 18.04
C ASP A 33 0.51 27.84 18.97
N CYS A 34 1.02 26.73 18.47
CA CYS A 34 1.40 25.59 19.29
C CYS A 34 2.46 25.94 20.34
N LEU A 35 3.53 26.61 19.94
CA LEU A 35 4.61 27.01 20.84
C LEU A 35 4.11 27.94 21.95
N LYS A 36 3.22 28.93 21.59
CA LYS A 36 2.58 29.83 22.56
C LYS A 36 1.65 29.08 23.52
N GLY A 37 0.77 28.24 22.98
CA GLY A 37 -0.18 27.44 23.78
C GLY A 37 0.50 26.48 24.76
N LEU A 38 1.72 26.05 24.43
CA LEU A 38 2.52 25.15 25.26
C LEU A 38 3.42 25.89 26.28
N GLY A 39 3.30 27.20 26.40
CA GLY A 39 4.04 28.00 27.37
C GLY A 39 5.32 28.64 26.82
N ASN A 40 5.32 29.03 25.54
CA ASN A 40 6.45 29.64 24.82
C ASN A 40 7.72 28.76 24.85
N ILE A 41 7.55 27.47 24.63
CA ILE A 41 8.68 26.55 24.53
C ILE A 41 9.52 26.83 23.28
N SER A 42 10.79 26.42 23.30
CA SER A 42 11.65 26.53 22.11
C SER A 42 11.21 25.57 21.01
N SER A 43 11.49 25.92 19.77
CA SER A 43 11.23 25.04 18.61
C SER A 43 11.94 23.69 18.74
N GLN A 44 13.13 23.66 19.34
CA GLN A 44 13.89 22.43 19.56
C GLN A 44 13.18 21.50 20.57
N VAL A 45 12.74 22.02 21.69
CA VAL A 45 11.99 21.24 22.69
C VAL A 45 10.68 20.71 22.11
N PHE A 46 10.03 21.48 21.25
CA PHE A 46 8.82 21.05 20.57
C PHE A 46 9.08 19.88 19.60
N VAL A 47 10.14 19.97 18.79
CA VAL A 47 10.56 18.89 17.88
C VAL A 47 10.96 17.64 18.66
N ASP A 48 11.75 17.81 19.72
CA ASP A 48 12.15 16.70 20.59
C ASP A 48 10.92 16.01 21.23
N ALA A 49 9.94 16.80 21.68
CA ALA A 49 8.71 16.27 22.24
C ALA A 49 7.88 15.50 21.21
N LEU A 50 7.81 15.97 19.95
CA LEU A 50 7.16 15.24 18.86
C LEU A 50 7.84 13.90 18.60
N MET A 51 9.17 13.86 18.60
CA MET A 51 9.90 12.61 18.43
C MET A 51 9.64 11.63 19.56
N LEU A 52 9.70 12.09 20.83
CA LEU A 52 9.55 11.24 22.02
C LEU A 52 8.10 10.75 22.23
N ALA A 53 7.11 11.45 21.69
CA ALA A 53 5.69 11.10 21.79
C ALA A 53 5.24 9.96 20.86
N ASP A 54 6.08 9.47 20.02
CA ASP A 54 5.89 8.50 18.93
C ASP A 54 5.95 9.18 17.56
N SER A 55 6.93 8.79 16.78
CA SER A 55 7.11 9.28 15.41
C SER A 55 7.55 8.14 14.49
N THR A 56 7.44 8.36 13.18
CA THR A 56 7.93 7.40 12.19
C THR A 56 9.43 7.17 12.27
N LEU A 57 10.19 8.13 12.84
CA LEU A 57 11.65 8.07 12.97
C LEU A 57 12.13 7.51 14.30
N LEU A 58 11.33 7.62 15.36
CA LEU A 58 11.70 7.24 16.71
C LEU A 58 10.51 6.64 17.45
N PRO A 59 10.62 5.42 18.01
CA PRO A 59 9.56 4.88 18.85
C PRO A 59 9.38 5.74 20.12
N ILE A 60 8.18 5.66 20.69
CA ILE A 60 7.84 6.38 21.92
C ILE A 60 8.92 6.19 23.01
N PHE A 61 9.17 7.24 23.78
CA PHE A 61 10.11 7.17 24.89
C PHE A 61 9.72 6.07 25.88
N PRO A 62 10.54 5.02 26.08
CA PRO A 62 10.11 3.81 26.78
C PRO A 62 9.53 4.01 28.18
N PRO A 63 10.04 4.93 29.04
CA PRO A 63 9.45 5.21 30.35
C PRO A 63 8.01 5.72 30.31
N LEU A 64 7.55 6.29 29.19
CA LEU A 64 6.16 6.73 29.04
C LEU A 64 5.17 5.56 28.87
N GLN A 65 5.66 4.41 28.42
CA GLN A 65 4.87 3.18 28.26
C GLN A 65 4.95 2.28 29.49
N ASP A 66 5.92 2.50 30.38
CA ASP A 66 6.09 1.70 31.58
C ASP A 66 5.09 2.13 32.66
N SER A 67 4.10 1.28 32.91
CA SER A 67 3.04 1.53 33.92
C SER A 67 3.57 1.60 35.35
N THR A 68 4.78 1.12 35.61
CA THR A 68 5.44 1.24 36.93
C THR A 68 6.01 2.63 37.15
N ILE A 69 6.42 3.32 36.07
CA ILE A 69 6.95 4.68 36.07
C ILE A 69 5.83 5.68 35.83
N TYR A 70 5.02 5.44 34.79
CA TYR A 70 3.89 6.29 34.39
C TYR A 70 2.57 5.56 34.63
N ARG A 71 1.87 5.91 35.70
CA ARG A 71 0.59 5.27 36.11
C ARG A 71 -0.63 5.76 35.32
N LYS A 72 -0.50 6.84 34.58
CA LYS A 72 -1.59 7.44 33.77
C LYS A 72 -1.15 7.52 32.31
N THR A 73 -2.14 7.56 31.42
CA THR A 73 -1.89 7.87 30.00
C THR A 73 -1.15 9.20 29.90
N PHE A 74 -0.01 9.22 29.23
CA PHE A 74 0.74 10.46 29.02
C PHE A 74 0.00 11.40 28.06
N THR A 75 0.27 12.69 28.24
CA THR A 75 -0.17 13.74 27.31
C THR A 75 1.05 14.36 26.65
N PHE A 76 0.85 15.01 25.52
CA PHE A 76 1.96 15.72 24.86
C PHE A 76 2.61 16.76 25.79
N ARG A 77 1.81 17.42 26.65
CA ARG A 77 2.32 18.34 27.69
C ARG A 77 3.24 17.64 28.66
N SER A 78 2.92 16.44 29.10
CA SER A 78 3.78 15.70 30.03
C SER A 78 5.13 15.29 29.43
N VAL A 79 5.20 15.07 28.11
CA VAL A 79 6.47 14.85 27.40
C VAL A 79 7.35 16.10 27.44
N ILE A 80 6.74 17.27 27.19
CA ILE A 80 7.44 18.56 27.28
C ILE A 80 7.96 18.80 28.69
N ASP A 81 7.15 18.55 29.73
CA ASP A 81 7.53 18.74 31.13
C ASP A 81 8.68 17.80 31.51
N LEU A 82 8.74 16.58 31.00
CA LEU A 82 9.87 15.66 31.17
C LEU A 82 11.15 16.22 30.54
N ILE A 83 11.11 16.71 29.32
CA ILE A 83 12.27 17.32 28.66
C ILE A 83 12.72 18.56 29.42
N ALA A 84 11.78 19.41 29.85
CA ALA A 84 12.06 20.62 30.62
C ALA A 84 12.73 20.29 31.98
N SER A 85 12.26 19.25 32.69
CA SER A 85 12.84 18.79 33.95
C SER A 85 14.30 18.32 33.82
N SER A 86 14.68 17.92 32.59
CA SER A 86 16.04 17.49 32.23
C SER A 86 16.88 18.63 31.64
N GLY A 87 16.47 19.89 31.87
CA GLY A 87 17.15 21.06 31.35
C GLY A 87 17.06 21.21 29.82
N GLY A 88 15.95 20.75 29.23
CA GLY A 88 15.70 20.85 27.78
C GLY A 88 16.53 19.89 26.92
N SER A 89 17.11 18.84 27.49
CA SER A 89 18.01 17.92 26.78
C SER A 89 17.53 16.48 26.88
N VAL A 90 17.22 15.87 25.75
CA VAL A 90 16.85 14.44 25.67
C VAL A 90 17.98 13.52 26.09
N VAL A 91 19.25 13.91 25.85
CA VAL A 91 20.42 13.15 26.30
C VAL A 91 20.46 13.08 27.82
N ARG A 92 20.21 14.20 28.52
CA ARG A 92 20.11 14.23 29.98
C ARG A 92 18.87 13.48 30.48
N LEU A 93 17.78 13.54 29.75
CA LEU A 93 16.59 12.78 30.07
C LEU A 93 16.86 11.27 30.04
N CYS A 94 17.47 10.76 28.98
CA CYS A 94 17.87 9.35 28.89
C CYS A 94 18.82 8.95 30.04
N ALA A 95 19.73 9.83 30.47
CA ALA A 95 20.65 9.59 31.57
C ALA A 95 19.95 9.46 32.94
N GLN A 96 18.73 9.93 33.10
CA GLN A 96 17.93 9.74 34.33
C GLN A 96 17.36 8.33 34.48
N TYR A 97 17.38 7.54 33.42
CA TYR A 97 16.85 6.16 33.39
C TYR A 97 17.92 5.12 33.01
N PRO A 98 19.08 5.08 33.70
CA PRO A 98 20.22 4.25 33.28
C PRO A 98 19.96 2.75 33.44
N ALA A 99 19.00 2.38 34.29
CA ALA A 99 18.63 1.00 34.56
C ALA A 99 17.52 0.47 33.65
N HIS A 100 16.87 1.35 32.85
CA HIS A 100 15.77 0.93 31.99
C HIS A 100 16.30 0.11 30.80
N PRO A 101 15.86 -1.16 30.63
CA PRO A 101 16.44 -2.07 29.63
C PRO A 101 16.42 -1.51 28.20
N SER A 102 15.36 -0.85 27.82
CA SER A 102 15.17 -0.31 26.46
C SER A 102 15.96 0.98 26.21
N ILE A 103 16.42 1.68 27.24
CA ILE A 103 17.21 2.91 27.10
C ILE A 103 18.70 2.59 27.06
N LYS A 104 19.12 1.57 27.80
CA LYS A 104 20.53 1.20 27.93
C LYS A 104 21.11 0.78 26.58
N GLY A 105 21.85 1.70 25.96
CA GLY A 105 22.67 1.43 24.77
C GLY A 105 21.94 1.44 23.40
N VAL A 106 20.62 1.66 23.35
CA VAL A 106 19.88 1.60 22.08
C VAL A 106 19.07 2.88 21.80
N TYR A 107 18.22 3.31 22.72
CA TYR A 107 17.28 4.40 22.48
C TYR A 107 17.98 5.75 22.23
N LEU A 108 19.04 6.05 22.95
CA LEU A 108 19.79 7.29 22.77
C LEU A 108 20.43 7.37 21.38
N ASP A 109 20.92 6.25 20.85
CA ASP A 109 21.52 6.23 19.52
C ASP A 109 20.43 6.35 18.44
N GLN A 110 19.28 5.70 18.64
CA GLN A 110 18.11 5.90 17.78
C GLN A 110 17.64 7.37 17.77
N TYR A 111 17.59 8.02 18.94
CA TYR A 111 17.26 9.44 19.02
C TYR A 111 18.27 10.31 18.26
N LYS A 112 19.58 10.05 18.41
CA LYS A 112 20.62 10.80 17.67
C LYS A 112 20.47 10.61 16.16
N GLN A 113 20.22 9.39 15.71
CA GLN A 113 19.94 9.11 14.29
C GLN A 113 18.71 9.84 13.78
N ALA A 114 17.59 9.80 14.53
CA ALA A 114 16.37 10.53 14.19
C ALA A 114 16.60 12.04 14.14
N ALA A 115 17.31 12.60 15.11
CA ALA A 115 17.65 14.03 15.15
C ALA A 115 18.55 14.44 13.98
N THR A 116 19.51 13.60 13.59
CA THR A 116 20.37 13.82 12.41
C THR A 116 19.53 13.77 11.14
N ASN A 117 18.64 12.78 11.00
CA ASN A 117 17.72 12.68 9.86
C ASN A 117 16.83 13.92 9.72
N ILE A 118 16.34 14.46 10.83
CA ILE A 118 15.49 15.66 10.80
C ILE A 118 16.29 16.91 10.39
N LYS A 119 17.51 17.07 10.91
CA LYS A 119 18.33 18.25 10.63
C LYS A 119 18.95 18.24 9.23
N HIS A 120 19.32 17.08 8.77
CA HIS A 120 20.14 16.90 7.58
C HIS A 120 19.47 16.02 6.53
N HIS A 121 18.12 16.01 6.47
CA HIS A 121 17.40 15.25 5.44
C HIS A 121 17.73 15.74 4.03
N VAL A 122 17.47 14.88 3.07
CA VAL A 122 17.67 15.18 1.66
C VAL A 122 16.59 16.13 1.19
N VAL A 123 17.00 17.21 0.53
CA VAL A 123 16.12 18.21 -0.09
C VAL A 123 16.44 18.35 -1.57
N MET A 124 15.45 18.70 -2.36
CA MET A 124 15.63 19.07 -3.75
C MET A 124 15.37 20.58 -3.87
N ASN A 125 16.33 21.31 -4.43
CA ASN A 125 16.21 22.75 -4.64
C ASN A 125 15.33 23.07 -5.88
N ALA A 126 15.12 24.36 -6.14
CA ALA A 126 14.29 24.81 -7.26
C ALA A 126 14.88 24.46 -8.63
N ASP A 127 16.19 24.30 -8.71
CA ASP A 127 16.91 23.96 -9.94
C ASP A 127 16.92 22.45 -10.21
N GLY A 128 16.43 21.64 -9.24
CA GLY A 128 16.34 20.18 -9.34
C GLY A 128 17.53 19.44 -8.74
N ASP A 129 18.52 20.16 -8.20
CA ASP A 129 19.65 19.55 -7.54
C ASP A 129 19.26 18.96 -6.19
N VAL A 130 19.80 17.83 -5.86
CA VAL A 130 19.54 17.10 -4.62
C VAL A 130 20.70 17.28 -3.66
N GLU A 131 20.43 17.80 -2.48
CA GLU A 131 21.45 18.08 -1.47
C GLU A 131 20.98 17.71 -0.05
N ILE A 132 21.92 17.65 0.87
CA ILE A 132 21.63 17.48 2.30
C ILE A 132 21.37 18.88 2.88
N LEU A 133 20.25 19.02 3.59
CA LEU A 133 19.92 20.25 4.31
C LEU A 133 21.02 20.58 5.33
N ASP A 134 21.46 21.84 5.37
CA ASP A 134 22.52 22.31 6.27
C ASP A 134 23.80 21.45 6.20
N LYS A 135 24.24 21.17 4.98
CA LYS A 135 25.42 20.34 4.69
C LYS A 135 26.68 20.81 5.43
N ALA A 136 26.82 22.13 5.63
CA ALA A 136 28.01 22.71 6.30
C ALA A 136 28.13 22.29 7.78
N HIS A 137 27.04 21.94 8.44
CA HIS A 137 27.00 21.52 9.84
C HIS A 137 26.64 20.04 10.00
N ALA A 138 26.55 19.29 8.89
CA ALA A 138 26.26 17.87 8.93
C ALA A 138 27.46 17.10 9.50
N PRO A 139 27.25 16.12 10.41
CA PRO A 139 28.32 15.24 10.87
C PRO A 139 28.90 14.43 9.70
N ASP A 140 30.16 14.02 9.82
CA ASP A 140 30.84 13.25 8.76
C ASP A 140 30.14 11.91 8.46
N ASP A 141 29.49 11.33 9.47
CA ASP A 141 28.72 10.08 9.41
C ASP A 141 27.21 10.30 9.14
N ALA A 142 26.80 11.52 8.77
CA ALA A 142 25.39 11.83 8.51
C ALA A 142 24.74 10.87 7.49
N HIS A 143 25.52 10.41 6.50
CA HIS A 143 25.04 9.47 5.49
C HIS A 143 24.67 8.09 6.06
N ASP A 144 25.26 7.67 7.18
CA ASP A 144 24.89 6.42 7.85
C ASP A 144 23.51 6.53 8.53
N CYS A 145 23.15 7.75 8.96
CA CYS A 145 21.85 8.04 9.57
C CYS A 145 20.77 8.29 8.52
N ILE A 146 21.06 9.07 7.48
CA ILE A 146 20.11 9.48 6.44
C ILE A 146 19.82 8.33 5.48
N GLY A 147 20.77 7.41 5.35
CA GLY A 147 20.73 6.33 4.38
C GLY A 147 21.39 6.69 3.05
N LEU A 148 21.39 5.73 2.15
CA LEU A 148 22.06 5.87 0.87
C LEU A 148 21.38 6.91 -0.02
N ARG A 149 22.15 7.84 -0.55
CA ARG A 149 21.66 8.78 -1.58
C ARG A 149 21.32 8.01 -2.86
N LEU A 150 20.14 8.28 -3.41
CA LEU A 150 19.69 7.75 -4.69
C LEU A 150 20.09 8.68 -5.86
N PRO A 151 20.00 8.21 -7.11
CA PRO A 151 20.08 9.08 -8.28
C PRO A 151 19.04 10.21 -8.22
N GLU A 152 19.42 11.39 -8.64
CA GLU A 152 18.60 12.61 -8.58
C GLU A 152 17.26 12.45 -9.30
N GLU A 153 17.27 11.72 -10.40
CA GLU A 153 16.07 11.41 -11.18
C GLU A 153 14.97 10.71 -10.34
N LEU A 154 15.34 9.82 -9.41
CA LEU A 154 14.37 9.17 -8.52
C LEU A 154 13.75 10.14 -7.50
N TYR A 155 14.52 11.09 -7.00
CA TYR A 155 13.97 12.15 -6.15
C TYR A 155 13.02 13.07 -6.93
N MET A 156 13.33 13.36 -8.20
CA MET A 156 12.42 14.08 -9.07
C MET A 156 11.10 13.33 -9.25
N TYR A 157 11.14 12.03 -9.54
CA TYR A 157 9.91 11.23 -9.68
C TYR A 157 9.10 11.19 -8.39
N LEU A 158 9.76 11.09 -7.24
CA LEU A 158 9.12 11.16 -5.93
C LEU A 158 8.48 12.54 -5.69
N SER A 159 9.20 13.64 -5.96
CA SER A 159 8.71 15.00 -5.76
C SER A 159 7.53 15.36 -6.65
N ARG A 160 7.44 14.74 -7.83
CA ARG A 160 6.33 14.91 -8.78
C ARG A 160 5.14 13.99 -8.48
N GLY A 161 5.22 13.17 -7.43
CA GLY A 161 4.15 12.23 -7.06
C GLY A 161 3.99 11.05 -8.02
N MET A 162 4.97 10.80 -8.88
CA MET A 162 4.96 9.65 -9.79
C MET A 162 5.24 8.34 -9.04
N LEU A 163 6.14 8.37 -8.07
CA LEU A 163 6.52 7.24 -7.25
C LEU A 163 6.18 7.47 -5.78
N ARG A 164 5.82 6.42 -5.09
CA ARG A 164 5.70 6.42 -3.63
C ARG A 164 7.05 6.10 -2.97
N PRO A 165 7.28 6.55 -1.73
CA PRO A 165 8.59 6.44 -1.08
C PRO A 165 8.97 5.01 -0.66
N ARG A 166 8.03 4.08 -0.61
CA ARG A 166 8.19 2.78 0.07
C ARG A 166 9.38 1.96 -0.44
N VAL A 167 9.46 1.70 -1.75
CA VAL A 167 10.57 0.91 -2.33
C VAL A 167 11.89 1.68 -2.28
N LEU A 168 11.83 3.00 -2.50
CA LEU A 168 13.00 3.88 -2.38
C LEU A 168 13.55 3.86 -0.95
N SER A 169 12.68 3.88 0.06
CA SER A 169 13.07 3.77 1.47
C SER A 169 13.74 2.44 1.80
N TRP A 170 13.28 1.33 1.22
CA TRP A 170 13.98 0.05 1.38
C TRP A 170 15.38 0.10 0.79
N LEU A 171 15.53 0.68 -0.40
CA LEU A 171 16.82 0.78 -1.05
C LEU A 171 17.78 1.70 -0.27
N THR A 172 17.32 2.82 0.27
CA THR A 172 18.14 3.75 1.05
C THR A 172 18.53 3.17 2.41
N SER A 173 17.59 2.55 3.13
CA SER A 173 17.82 1.96 4.45
C SER A 173 18.56 0.60 4.41
N GLY A 174 18.58 -0.08 3.27
CA GLY A 174 19.15 -1.41 3.14
C GLY A 174 18.32 -2.52 3.75
N ASN A 175 17.04 -2.26 4.07
CA ASN A 175 16.20 -3.29 4.65
C ASN A 175 14.73 -3.20 4.18
N ILE A 176 14.10 -4.38 4.04
CA ILE A 176 12.67 -4.52 3.87
C ILE A 176 12.06 -4.81 5.24
N SER A 177 11.35 -3.84 5.80
CA SER A 177 10.63 -4.00 7.05
C SER A 177 9.16 -4.33 6.78
N ILE A 178 8.64 -5.33 7.48
CA ILE A 178 7.26 -5.77 7.36
C ILE A 178 6.52 -5.44 8.65
N THR A 179 5.44 -4.69 8.50
CA THR A 179 4.63 -4.25 9.64
C THR A 179 3.82 -5.39 10.24
N GLN A 180 3.58 -5.30 11.54
CA GLN A 180 2.72 -6.23 12.24
C GLN A 180 1.26 -6.08 11.74
N PRO A 181 0.52 -7.19 11.59
CA PRO A 181 -0.87 -7.15 11.15
C PRO A 181 -1.79 -6.57 12.23
N LEU A 182 -2.94 -6.05 11.80
CA LEU A 182 -3.97 -5.53 12.68
C LEU A 182 -4.66 -6.64 13.49
N ALA A 183 -5.16 -6.28 14.68
CA ALA A 183 -6.06 -7.09 15.50
C ALA A 183 -5.60 -8.53 15.78
N GLY A 184 -4.30 -8.75 15.93
CA GLY A 184 -3.76 -10.10 16.19
C GLY A 184 -3.83 -11.04 14.98
N GLY A 185 -3.92 -10.49 13.77
CA GLY A 185 -3.96 -11.23 12.51
C GLY A 185 -2.65 -11.92 12.11
N ASP A 186 -1.75 -12.17 13.05
CA ASP A 186 -0.44 -12.78 12.89
C ASP A 186 -0.47 -14.32 12.75
N GLY A 187 -1.59 -14.84 12.30
CA GLY A 187 -1.78 -16.27 12.02
C GLY A 187 -0.80 -16.81 10.97
N ARG A 188 -0.73 -18.15 10.87
CA ARG A 188 0.18 -18.83 9.94
C ARG A 188 0.01 -18.35 8.50
N ALA A 189 -1.23 -18.19 8.03
CA ALA A 189 -1.51 -17.75 6.68
C ALA A 189 -0.90 -16.36 6.36
N TYR A 190 -0.92 -15.43 7.33
CA TYR A 190 -0.29 -14.13 7.15
C TYR A 190 1.25 -14.23 7.12
N LYS A 191 1.83 -15.03 8.02
CA LYS A 191 3.29 -15.26 8.07
C LYS A 191 3.81 -15.89 6.78
N ASP A 192 3.09 -16.91 6.29
CA ASP A 192 3.41 -17.58 5.02
C ASP A 192 3.25 -16.61 3.84
N LEU A 193 2.18 -15.80 3.80
CA LEU A 193 2.00 -14.77 2.78
C LEU A 193 3.22 -13.83 2.70
N VAL A 194 3.60 -13.21 3.80
CA VAL A 194 4.66 -12.19 3.79
C VAL A 194 6.05 -12.77 3.54
N LYS A 195 6.31 -14.00 4.00
CA LYS A 195 7.62 -14.64 3.90
C LYS A 195 7.80 -15.42 2.58
N VAL A 196 6.77 -16.16 2.15
CA VAL A 196 6.88 -17.07 1.00
C VAL A 196 6.44 -16.39 -0.30
N HIS A 197 5.35 -15.62 -0.26
CA HIS A 197 4.73 -15.08 -1.49
C HIS A 197 5.13 -13.64 -1.78
N LEU A 198 5.20 -12.77 -0.77
CA LEU A 198 5.44 -11.34 -0.99
C LEU A 198 6.91 -10.93 -0.91
N ASP A 199 7.76 -11.62 -0.13
CA ASP A 199 9.18 -11.31 -0.08
C ASP A 199 9.86 -11.45 -1.46
N PRO A 200 9.65 -12.52 -2.24
CA PRO A 200 10.16 -12.62 -3.61
C PRO A 200 9.66 -11.49 -4.51
N LEU A 201 8.39 -11.09 -4.40
CA LEU A 201 7.79 -10.01 -5.18
C LEU A 201 8.42 -8.65 -4.86
N ARG A 202 8.69 -8.38 -3.58
CA ARG A 202 9.35 -7.16 -3.11
C ARG A 202 10.80 -7.09 -3.58
N ARG A 203 11.52 -8.21 -3.53
CA ARG A 203 12.89 -8.33 -4.10
C ARG A 203 12.87 -8.12 -5.60
N GLN A 204 11.85 -8.62 -6.31
CA GLN A 204 11.68 -8.38 -7.74
C GLN A 204 11.46 -6.89 -8.05
N ALA A 205 10.64 -6.19 -7.27
CA ALA A 205 10.43 -4.74 -7.42
C ALA A 205 11.74 -3.95 -7.19
N LEU A 206 12.53 -4.31 -6.17
CA LEU A 206 13.85 -3.73 -5.93
C LEU A 206 14.83 -4.04 -7.07
N LYS A 207 14.81 -5.26 -7.58
CA LYS A 207 15.66 -5.66 -8.72
C LYS A 207 15.36 -4.84 -9.95
N LEU A 208 14.08 -4.66 -10.29
CA LEU A 208 13.66 -3.79 -11.39
C LEU A 208 14.27 -2.39 -11.25
N LEU A 209 14.11 -1.77 -10.08
CA LEU A 209 14.61 -0.42 -9.83
C LEU A 209 16.14 -0.34 -9.94
N THR A 210 16.88 -1.36 -9.49
CA THR A 210 18.34 -1.35 -9.43
C THR A 210 19.03 -1.76 -10.71
N GLU A 211 18.35 -2.44 -11.64
CA GLU A 211 18.91 -2.87 -12.91
C GLU A 211 19.39 -1.71 -13.82
N PRO A 212 18.62 -0.62 -14.00
CA PRO A 212 19.02 0.50 -14.84
C PRO A 212 19.97 1.49 -14.17
N ILE A 213 20.17 1.41 -12.85
CA ILE A 213 21.02 2.33 -12.11
C ILE A 213 22.41 1.74 -11.81
N HIS A 214 23.27 2.51 -11.13
CA HIS A 214 24.66 2.14 -10.92
C HIS A 214 24.84 0.81 -10.18
N ARG A 215 25.86 0.03 -10.56
CA ARG A 215 26.17 -1.32 -10.01
C ARG A 215 26.28 -1.40 -8.48
N TYR A 216 26.60 -0.31 -7.83
CA TYR A 216 26.69 -0.24 -6.38
C TYR A 216 25.37 -0.67 -5.72
N TYR A 217 24.24 -0.22 -6.24
CA TYR A 217 22.91 -0.57 -5.71
C TYR A 217 22.58 -2.06 -5.87
N GLN A 218 23.12 -2.70 -6.91
CA GLN A 218 22.93 -4.14 -7.15
C GLN A 218 23.78 -5.01 -6.22
N SER A 219 24.97 -4.52 -5.83
CA SER A 219 25.92 -5.27 -5.00
C SER A 219 25.75 -5.05 -3.50
N ARG A 220 24.93 -4.08 -3.14
CA ARG A 220 24.66 -3.78 -1.73
C ARG A 220 23.88 -4.93 -1.08
N ASP A 221 24.32 -5.34 0.11
CA ASP A 221 23.57 -6.28 0.93
C ASP A 221 22.33 -5.61 1.50
N MET A 222 21.22 -6.30 1.35
CA MET A 222 19.90 -5.94 1.86
C MET A 222 19.44 -7.00 2.85
N VAL A 223 18.57 -6.63 3.78
CA VAL A 223 18.03 -7.55 4.78
C VAL A 223 16.50 -7.48 4.78
N THR A 224 15.83 -8.63 4.71
CA THR A 224 14.40 -8.70 5.05
C THR A 224 14.25 -9.01 6.53
N LYS A 225 13.49 -8.20 7.27
CA LYS A 225 13.22 -8.37 8.70
C LYS A 225 11.74 -8.69 8.93
N PHE A 226 11.48 -9.76 9.67
CA PHE A 226 10.14 -10.16 10.09
C PHE A 226 10.00 -9.95 11.60
N TRP A 227 8.91 -9.31 12.06
CA TRP A 227 8.67 -9.11 13.51
C TRP A 227 8.49 -10.42 14.27
N PHE A 228 8.01 -11.48 13.59
CA PHE A 228 7.73 -12.79 14.17
C PHE A 228 8.91 -13.77 14.10
N ASP A 229 9.99 -13.41 13.45
CA ASP A 229 11.17 -14.26 13.27
C ASP A 229 12.43 -13.38 13.36
N THR A 230 12.76 -12.99 14.58
CA THR A 230 13.91 -12.10 14.86
C THR A 230 15.26 -12.78 14.64
N SER A 231 15.29 -14.12 14.55
CA SER A 231 16.48 -14.90 14.23
C SER A 231 16.74 -15.00 12.73
N TYR A 232 15.77 -14.64 11.90
CA TYR A 232 15.89 -14.69 10.46
C TYR A 232 16.74 -13.54 9.94
N GLU A 233 17.91 -13.85 9.48
CA GLU A 233 18.78 -12.93 8.74
C GLU A 233 18.62 -13.20 7.24
N GLY A 234 17.59 -12.69 6.65
CA GLY A 234 17.33 -12.79 5.20
C GLY A 234 18.22 -11.84 4.40
N LYS A 235 19.53 -12.01 4.50
CA LYS A 235 20.49 -11.24 3.69
C LYS A 235 20.39 -11.65 2.23
N PHE A 236 20.39 -10.69 1.35
CA PHE A 236 20.41 -10.87 -0.09
C PHE A 236 20.97 -9.61 -0.77
N ASN A 237 21.39 -9.75 -2.01
CA ASN A 237 21.69 -8.60 -2.88
C ASN A 237 21.01 -8.77 -4.23
N MET A 238 20.97 -7.70 -5.04
CA MET A 238 20.25 -7.75 -6.30
C MET A 238 20.91 -8.64 -7.36
N LYS A 239 22.16 -9.06 -7.19
CA LYS A 239 22.82 -10.04 -8.07
C LYS A 239 22.25 -11.44 -7.91
N GLU A 240 21.78 -11.78 -6.70
CA GLU A 240 21.19 -13.08 -6.37
C GLU A 240 19.74 -13.22 -6.85
N VAL A 241 19.07 -12.10 -7.06
CA VAL A 241 17.70 -12.08 -7.58
C VAL A 241 17.75 -12.28 -9.10
N PRO A 242 16.98 -13.21 -9.67
CA PRO A 242 16.90 -13.40 -11.12
C PRO A 242 16.59 -12.09 -11.85
N SER A 243 17.19 -11.88 -13.03
CA SER A 243 16.91 -10.69 -13.83
C SER A 243 15.44 -10.64 -14.21
N THR A 244 14.79 -9.52 -13.89
CA THR A 244 13.41 -9.27 -14.29
C THR A 244 13.33 -8.60 -15.65
N ARG A 245 14.39 -7.92 -16.06
CA ARG A 245 14.50 -7.27 -17.36
C ARG A 245 14.44 -8.28 -18.51
N ASP A 246 15.07 -9.44 -18.35
CA ASP A 246 15.08 -10.50 -19.35
C ASP A 246 13.71 -11.17 -19.52
N THR A 247 12.88 -11.13 -18.46
CA THR A 247 11.51 -11.68 -18.48
C THR A 247 10.48 -10.66 -18.94
N LEU A 248 10.78 -9.35 -18.84
CA LEU A 248 9.88 -8.32 -19.34
C LEU A 248 9.85 -8.34 -20.86
N SER A 249 8.67 -8.55 -21.41
CA SER A 249 8.42 -8.34 -22.82
C SER A 249 8.78 -6.90 -23.21
N LYS A 250 9.49 -6.75 -24.33
CA LYS A 250 9.86 -5.44 -24.86
C LYS A 250 8.73 -4.84 -25.70
N TRP A 251 7.53 -4.86 -25.17
CA TRP A 251 6.40 -4.23 -25.79
C TRP A 251 6.58 -2.73 -25.85
N HIS A 252 6.30 -2.19 -26.99
CA HIS A 252 6.31 -0.77 -27.24
C HIS A 252 5.09 -0.44 -28.10
N VAL A 253 3.91 -0.56 -27.50
CA VAL A 253 2.62 -0.39 -28.19
C VAL A 253 2.25 1.08 -28.19
N ARG A 254 2.20 1.66 -29.37
CA ARG A 254 1.86 3.07 -29.56
C ARG A 254 0.36 3.27 -29.78
N ASN A 255 -0.07 4.52 -29.66
CA ASN A 255 -1.47 4.92 -29.71
C ASN A 255 -2.16 4.59 -31.02
N ASP A 256 -1.45 4.59 -32.15
CA ASP A 256 -1.97 4.20 -33.46
C ASP A 256 -2.40 2.72 -33.52
N LEU A 257 -1.72 1.85 -32.79
CA LEU A 257 -2.12 0.44 -32.65
C LEU A 257 -3.31 0.25 -31.68
N MET A 258 -3.49 1.17 -30.73
CA MET A 258 -4.56 1.11 -29.72
C MET A 258 -5.85 1.79 -30.19
N GLY A 259 -5.81 2.62 -31.23
CA GLY A 259 -6.90 3.51 -31.64
C GLY A 259 -8.24 2.83 -31.88
N GLY A 260 -8.24 1.66 -32.53
CA GLY A 260 -9.47 0.88 -32.75
C GLY A 260 -10.00 0.12 -31.53
N LEU A 261 -9.19 0.00 -30.47
CA LEU A 261 -9.52 -0.74 -29.24
C LEU A 261 -10.04 0.19 -28.14
N SER A 262 -9.62 1.44 -28.16
CA SER A 262 -10.01 2.46 -27.16
C SER A 262 -11.49 2.89 -27.28
N GLU A 263 -12.18 2.50 -28.35
CA GLU A 263 -13.62 2.71 -28.48
C GLU A 263 -14.45 1.88 -27.49
N TYR A 264 -13.91 0.74 -27.05
CA TYR A 264 -14.61 -0.20 -26.18
C TYR A 264 -14.14 -0.15 -24.75
N PHE A 265 -12.85 0.11 -24.50
CA PHE A 265 -12.24 0.05 -23.19
C PHE A 265 -11.25 1.21 -22.96
N THR A 266 -11.13 1.65 -21.72
CA THR A 266 -10.18 2.70 -21.36
C THR A 266 -8.74 2.13 -21.33
N PRO A 267 -7.82 2.62 -22.16
CA PRO A 267 -6.42 2.20 -22.11
C PRO A 267 -5.81 2.42 -20.72
N GLY A 268 -4.97 1.47 -20.26
CA GLY A 268 -4.35 1.52 -18.95
C GLY A 268 -5.15 0.87 -17.83
N THR A 269 -6.34 0.34 -18.12
CA THR A 269 -7.10 -0.51 -17.19
C THR A 269 -6.67 -1.97 -17.30
N LEU A 270 -6.91 -2.75 -16.24
CA LEU A 270 -6.65 -4.19 -16.25
C LEU A 270 -7.55 -4.90 -17.29
N GLN A 271 -8.80 -4.47 -17.38
CA GLN A 271 -9.76 -4.99 -18.35
C GLN A 271 -9.28 -4.75 -19.79
N PHE A 272 -8.87 -3.52 -20.13
CA PHE A 272 -8.29 -3.23 -21.44
C PHE A 272 -7.10 -4.16 -21.74
N ALA A 273 -6.17 -4.28 -20.81
CA ALA A 273 -4.96 -5.06 -21.03
C ALA A 273 -5.22 -6.55 -21.26
N VAL A 274 -6.23 -7.12 -20.60
CA VAL A 274 -6.57 -8.55 -20.70
C VAL A 274 -7.43 -8.83 -21.93
N LEU A 275 -8.51 -8.06 -22.15
CA LEU A 275 -9.45 -8.31 -23.24
C LEU A 275 -8.86 -8.02 -24.63
N THR A 276 -7.92 -7.07 -24.72
CA THR A 276 -7.24 -6.81 -26.00
C THR A 276 -6.36 -7.97 -26.46
N LEU A 277 -5.89 -8.81 -25.54
CA LEU A 277 -5.07 -9.98 -25.89
C LEU A 277 -5.88 -11.16 -26.46
N GLU A 278 -7.20 -11.11 -26.45
CA GLU A 278 -8.05 -12.03 -27.20
C GLU A 278 -7.89 -11.86 -28.71
N ASN A 279 -7.46 -10.67 -29.16
CA ASN A 279 -7.26 -10.39 -30.57
C ASN A 279 -5.85 -10.86 -31.00
N PRO A 280 -5.73 -12.01 -31.72
CA PRO A 280 -4.44 -12.55 -32.13
C PRO A 280 -3.70 -11.62 -33.11
N ASP A 281 -4.41 -10.83 -33.89
CA ASP A 281 -3.80 -9.89 -34.84
C ASP A 281 -3.17 -8.70 -34.09
N LEU A 282 -3.75 -8.25 -32.99
CA LEU A 282 -3.15 -7.26 -32.14
C LEU A 282 -1.88 -7.82 -31.47
N ALA A 283 -2.00 -8.98 -30.83
CA ALA A 283 -0.89 -9.63 -30.18
C ALA A 283 0.29 -9.83 -31.16
N ALA A 284 0.03 -10.30 -32.38
CA ALA A 284 1.05 -10.49 -33.42
C ALA A 284 1.74 -9.17 -33.85
N ARG A 285 1.00 -8.06 -33.90
CA ARG A 285 1.57 -6.75 -34.26
C ARG A 285 2.32 -6.08 -33.11
N THR A 286 2.01 -6.41 -31.89
CA THR A 286 2.66 -5.84 -30.69
C THR A 286 3.92 -6.58 -30.28
N ILE A 287 4.12 -7.82 -30.75
CA ILE A 287 5.36 -8.57 -30.52
C ILE A 287 6.51 -7.96 -31.33
N THR A 288 7.19 -6.99 -30.78
CA THR A 288 8.46 -6.50 -31.35
C THR A 288 9.63 -7.11 -30.58
N PRO A 289 10.48 -7.94 -31.23
CA PRO A 289 11.53 -8.69 -30.52
C PRO A 289 12.59 -7.83 -29.87
N LYS A 290 12.77 -6.59 -30.27
CA LYS A 290 13.60 -5.55 -29.60
C LYS A 290 13.12 -4.16 -30.03
N PRO A 291 13.11 -3.15 -29.12
CA PRO A 291 13.00 -1.77 -29.56
C PRO A 291 14.10 -1.50 -30.57
N LYS A 292 13.76 -1.04 -31.76
CA LYS A 292 14.76 -0.62 -32.75
C LYS A 292 15.52 0.56 -32.15
N ALA A 293 16.84 0.56 -32.25
CA ALA A 293 17.64 1.73 -31.90
C ALA A 293 17.10 2.95 -32.65
N GLY A 294 16.75 4.02 -31.92
CA GLY A 294 16.13 5.22 -32.49
C GLY A 294 14.59 5.20 -32.56
N GLN A 295 13.92 4.28 -31.89
CA GLN A 295 12.47 4.33 -31.76
C GLN A 295 12.08 5.50 -30.83
N ASP A 296 11.12 6.33 -31.28
CA ASP A 296 10.62 7.44 -30.48
C ASP A 296 10.01 6.95 -29.16
N PRO A 297 10.26 7.65 -28.03
CA PRO A 297 9.68 7.28 -26.75
C PRO A 297 8.14 7.41 -26.76
N LEU A 298 7.48 6.69 -25.86
CA LEU A 298 6.05 6.79 -25.64
C LEU A 298 5.70 8.20 -25.15
N GLN A 299 4.73 8.84 -25.79
CA GLN A 299 4.35 10.24 -25.50
C GLN A 299 2.98 10.34 -24.83
N HIS A 300 2.04 9.49 -25.22
CA HIS A 300 0.67 9.58 -24.73
C HIS A 300 0.49 8.82 -23.42
N ARG A 301 -0.25 9.44 -22.47
CA ARG A 301 -0.55 8.82 -21.17
C ARG A 301 -1.11 7.40 -21.31
N ASN A 302 -2.04 7.21 -22.24
CA ASN A 302 -2.68 5.90 -22.45
C ASN A 302 -1.69 4.83 -22.91
N GLU A 303 -0.72 5.19 -23.75
CA GLU A 303 0.37 4.29 -24.19
C GLU A 303 1.22 3.84 -22.99
N ILE A 304 1.60 4.80 -22.15
CA ILE A 304 2.45 4.56 -20.98
C ILE A 304 1.74 3.61 -20.02
N LEU A 305 0.49 3.91 -19.70
CA LEU A 305 -0.32 3.10 -18.77
C LEU A 305 -0.55 1.68 -19.32
N ALA A 306 -0.95 1.54 -20.57
CA ALA A 306 -1.18 0.23 -21.19
C ALA A 306 0.10 -0.63 -21.20
N ASN A 307 1.22 -0.05 -21.61
CA ASN A 307 2.50 -0.77 -21.61
C ASN A 307 2.95 -1.16 -20.20
N ALA A 308 2.72 -0.30 -19.20
CA ALA A 308 3.03 -0.63 -17.81
C ALA A 308 2.19 -1.80 -17.29
N VAL A 309 0.87 -1.79 -17.58
CA VAL A 309 -0.05 -2.85 -17.15
C VAL A 309 0.25 -4.19 -17.84
N TRP A 310 0.54 -4.23 -19.14
CA TRP A 310 0.94 -5.49 -19.80
C TRP A 310 2.22 -6.08 -19.21
N ARG A 311 3.24 -5.27 -18.95
CA ARG A 311 4.47 -5.72 -18.27
C ARG A 311 4.21 -6.24 -16.87
N PHE A 312 3.34 -5.57 -16.13
CA PHE A 312 2.88 -6.02 -14.82
C PHE A 312 2.21 -7.39 -14.90
N LEU A 313 1.27 -7.59 -15.80
CA LEU A 313 0.58 -8.87 -16.02
C LEU A 313 1.56 -9.99 -16.40
N GLN A 314 2.57 -9.68 -17.21
CA GLN A 314 3.61 -10.64 -17.57
C GLN A 314 4.45 -11.04 -16.35
N LEU A 315 4.93 -10.09 -15.54
CA LEU A 315 5.70 -10.38 -14.33
C LEU A 315 4.86 -11.13 -13.28
N ARG A 316 3.56 -10.90 -13.25
CA ARG A 316 2.65 -11.65 -12.38
C ARG A 316 2.26 -13.02 -12.94
N GLY A 317 2.66 -13.36 -14.17
CA GLY A 317 2.37 -14.66 -14.78
C GLY A 317 0.95 -14.81 -15.31
N TYR A 318 0.23 -13.71 -15.56
CA TYR A 318 -1.06 -13.71 -16.26
C TYR A 318 -0.89 -13.68 -17.78
N VAL A 319 0.24 -13.20 -18.24
CA VAL A 319 0.63 -13.15 -19.65
C VAL A 319 1.99 -13.82 -19.81
N ASN A 320 2.15 -14.64 -20.85
CA ASN A 320 3.39 -15.31 -21.16
C ASN A 320 4.33 -14.46 -22.04
N GLU A 321 5.53 -14.96 -22.34
CA GLU A 321 6.51 -14.27 -23.18
C GLU A 321 6.06 -14.07 -24.65
N LYS A 322 5.07 -14.83 -25.10
CA LYS A 322 4.45 -14.71 -26.43
C LYS A 322 3.25 -13.77 -26.44
N HIS A 323 3.04 -13.02 -25.35
CA HIS A 323 1.90 -12.11 -25.17
C HIS A 323 0.52 -12.79 -25.27
N GLN A 324 0.48 -14.02 -24.83
CA GLN A 324 -0.78 -14.78 -24.73
C GLN A 324 -1.16 -14.91 -23.25
N LEU A 325 -2.46 -15.01 -22.99
CA LEU A 325 -2.94 -15.29 -21.65
C LEU A 325 -2.49 -16.69 -21.19
N THR A 326 -2.07 -16.78 -19.94
CA THR A 326 -1.87 -18.07 -19.26
C THR A 326 -3.20 -18.59 -18.71
N ASP A 327 -3.24 -19.79 -18.12
CA ASP A 327 -4.45 -20.31 -17.48
C ASP A 327 -4.99 -19.34 -16.42
N TRP A 328 -4.12 -18.72 -15.62
CA TRP A 328 -4.52 -17.66 -14.68
C TRP A 328 -4.95 -16.37 -15.38
N GLY A 329 -4.38 -16.06 -16.53
CA GLY A 329 -4.83 -14.97 -17.39
C GLY A 329 -6.24 -15.18 -17.91
N GLU A 330 -6.58 -16.40 -18.32
CA GLU A 330 -7.94 -16.76 -18.77
C GLU A 330 -8.96 -16.73 -17.63
N ILE A 331 -8.57 -17.14 -16.42
CA ILE A 331 -9.42 -16.99 -15.22
C ILE A 331 -9.70 -15.51 -14.95
N LEU A 332 -8.64 -14.68 -14.97
CA LEU A 332 -8.77 -13.24 -14.77
C LEU A 332 -9.66 -12.60 -15.83
N ARG A 333 -9.48 -12.98 -17.09
CA ARG A 333 -10.31 -12.51 -18.21
C ARG A 333 -11.79 -12.82 -17.97
N THR A 334 -12.08 -14.08 -17.67
CA THR A 334 -13.46 -14.53 -17.42
C THR A 334 -14.09 -13.78 -16.24
N ALA A 335 -13.32 -13.56 -15.18
CA ALA A 335 -13.79 -12.83 -14.01
C ALA A 335 -14.03 -11.33 -14.30
N LEU A 336 -13.13 -10.69 -15.05
CA LEU A 336 -13.30 -9.29 -15.46
C LEU A 336 -14.48 -9.10 -16.40
N ASP A 337 -14.70 -10.01 -17.34
CA ASP A 337 -15.85 -9.99 -18.24
C ASP A 337 -17.17 -10.13 -17.46
N ALA A 338 -17.25 -11.08 -16.54
CA ALA A 338 -18.41 -11.30 -15.69
C ALA A 338 -18.73 -10.12 -14.75
N SER A 339 -17.72 -9.35 -14.32
CA SER A 339 -17.93 -8.18 -13.46
C SER A 339 -18.56 -6.98 -14.18
N GLY A 340 -18.60 -7.03 -15.53
CA GLY A 340 -19.02 -5.91 -16.36
C GLY A 340 -17.97 -4.79 -16.39
N SER A 341 -18.00 -3.93 -17.38
CA SER A 341 -16.97 -2.93 -17.68
C SER A 341 -16.82 -1.79 -16.64
N ARG A 342 -16.97 -2.07 -15.36
CA ARG A 342 -16.86 -1.09 -14.28
C ARG A 342 -15.41 -0.97 -13.76
N LYS A 343 -14.78 0.13 -14.08
CA LYS A 343 -13.41 0.46 -13.67
C LYS A 343 -13.19 0.36 -12.15
N ASP A 344 -14.17 0.69 -11.35
CA ASP A 344 -14.11 0.65 -9.89
C ASP A 344 -14.11 -0.78 -9.28
N GLN A 345 -14.45 -1.80 -10.08
CA GLN A 345 -14.48 -3.20 -9.67
C GLN A 345 -13.31 -4.04 -10.20
N GLU A 346 -12.63 -3.60 -11.25
CA GLU A 346 -11.58 -4.40 -11.88
C GLU A 346 -10.41 -4.73 -10.93
N GLU A 347 -10.03 -3.78 -10.07
CA GLU A 347 -8.98 -4.00 -9.07
C GLU A 347 -9.43 -5.01 -8.01
N ALA A 348 -10.68 -4.94 -7.56
CA ALA A 348 -11.26 -5.88 -6.61
C ALA A 348 -11.26 -7.31 -7.18
N VAL A 349 -11.67 -7.46 -8.44
CA VAL A 349 -11.67 -8.75 -9.15
C VAL A 349 -10.24 -9.28 -9.31
N PHE A 350 -9.29 -8.43 -9.71
CA PHE A 350 -7.89 -8.84 -9.84
C PHE A 350 -7.33 -9.34 -8.50
N ILE A 351 -7.54 -8.58 -7.41
CA ILE A 351 -7.06 -8.97 -6.08
C ILE A 351 -7.73 -10.26 -5.62
N ALA A 352 -9.03 -10.46 -5.90
CA ALA A 352 -9.72 -11.70 -5.59
C ALA A 352 -9.09 -12.91 -6.30
N VAL A 353 -8.79 -12.79 -7.60
CA VAL A 353 -8.11 -13.83 -8.38
C VAL A 353 -6.69 -14.07 -7.85
N GLU A 354 -5.97 -13.01 -7.46
CA GLU A 354 -4.65 -13.12 -6.86
C GLU A 354 -4.70 -13.85 -5.51
N LEU A 355 -5.65 -13.52 -4.63
CA LEU A 355 -5.85 -14.19 -3.35
C LEU A 355 -6.25 -15.66 -3.52
N LEU A 356 -7.02 -15.98 -4.55
CA LEU A 356 -7.34 -17.35 -4.95
C LEU A 356 -6.08 -18.12 -5.34
N ARG A 357 -5.26 -17.52 -6.22
CA ARG A 357 -3.99 -18.10 -6.67
C ARG A 357 -3.01 -18.36 -5.52
N LEU A 358 -3.03 -17.50 -4.50
CA LEU A 358 -2.23 -17.63 -3.29
C LEU A 358 -2.85 -18.59 -2.25
N GLY A 359 -4.02 -19.19 -2.52
CA GLY A 359 -4.72 -20.07 -1.59
C GLY A 359 -5.27 -19.37 -0.34
N LEU A 360 -5.44 -18.04 -0.38
CA LEU A 360 -5.91 -17.22 0.76
C LEU A 360 -7.43 -17.03 0.77
N VAL A 361 -8.07 -17.24 -0.37
CA VAL A 361 -9.52 -17.24 -0.53
C VAL A 361 -9.92 -18.57 -1.16
N THR A 362 -10.26 -19.54 -0.32
CA THR A 362 -10.79 -20.84 -0.76
C THR A 362 -11.99 -21.18 0.11
N PRO A 363 -12.93 -22.02 -0.38
CA PRO A 363 -14.08 -22.47 0.40
C PRO A 363 -13.68 -23.19 1.72
N ASP A 364 -12.49 -23.79 1.74
CA ASP A 364 -11.99 -24.57 2.86
C ASP A 364 -11.16 -23.75 3.87
N THR A 365 -10.76 -22.52 3.52
CA THR A 365 -10.01 -21.66 4.43
C THR A 365 -10.94 -21.01 5.46
N MET A 366 -11.36 -21.77 6.44
CA MET A 366 -11.87 -21.21 7.68
C MET A 366 -10.69 -20.77 8.56
N PHE A 367 -10.59 -19.48 8.84
CA PHE A 367 -9.75 -19.01 9.93
C PHE A 367 -10.45 -19.36 11.25
N LEU A 368 -10.19 -20.56 11.73
CA LEU A 368 -10.67 -21.01 13.04
C LEU A 368 -10.03 -20.14 14.14
N GLY A 369 -10.85 -19.66 15.04
CA GLY A 369 -10.38 -19.06 16.29
C GLY A 369 -10.47 -17.56 16.43
N TYR A 370 -10.96 -16.80 15.45
CA TYR A 370 -11.19 -15.36 15.60
C TYR A 370 -12.63 -15.07 15.99
N ALA A 371 -12.82 -14.32 17.09
CA ALA A 371 -14.12 -13.77 17.46
C ALA A 371 -14.65 -12.83 16.34
N GLY A 372 -15.93 -12.96 15.97
CA GLY A 372 -16.58 -12.15 14.94
C GLY A 372 -16.89 -12.89 13.63
N ALA A 373 -16.80 -14.22 13.63
CA ALA A 373 -17.42 -15.06 12.59
C ALA A 373 -18.95 -14.91 12.64
N PRO A 374 -19.68 -15.22 11.56
CA PRO A 374 -21.15 -15.29 11.57
C PRO A 374 -21.65 -16.25 12.66
N GLU A 375 -22.63 -15.79 13.43
CA GLU A 375 -23.15 -16.54 14.58
C GLU A 375 -24.33 -17.44 14.20
N LYS A 376 -25.10 -17.03 13.18
CA LYS A 376 -26.37 -17.63 12.76
C LYS A 376 -26.19 -18.58 11.57
N GLY A 377 -27.18 -19.45 11.37
CA GLY A 377 -27.21 -20.39 10.25
C GLY A 377 -26.42 -21.68 10.49
N SER A 378 -26.42 -22.55 9.48
CA SER A 378 -25.65 -23.80 9.44
C SER A 378 -24.15 -23.50 9.24
N ASP A 379 -23.28 -24.51 9.41
CA ASP A 379 -21.84 -24.36 9.15
C ASP A 379 -21.56 -24.00 7.69
N ILE A 380 -22.40 -24.45 6.75
CA ILE A 380 -22.31 -24.08 5.33
C ILE A 380 -22.65 -22.60 5.15
N ASP A 381 -23.74 -22.12 5.79
CA ASP A 381 -24.12 -20.71 5.75
C ASP A 381 -23.01 -19.83 6.32
N LYS A 382 -22.43 -20.22 7.44
CA LYS A 382 -21.32 -19.50 8.09
C LYS A 382 -20.09 -19.40 7.16
N ARG A 383 -19.74 -20.51 6.48
CA ARG A 383 -18.65 -20.51 5.50
C ARG A 383 -18.92 -19.59 4.33
N ASN A 384 -20.12 -19.67 3.75
CA ASN A 384 -20.51 -18.83 2.62
C ASN A 384 -20.55 -17.35 3.02
N CYS A 385 -21.14 -17.01 4.17
CA CYS A 385 -21.14 -15.67 4.69
C CYS A 385 -19.72 -15.10 4.88
N MET A 386 -18.81 -15.94 5.41
CA MET A 386 -17.42 -15.56 5.61
C MET A 386 -16.70 -15.33 4.28
N LEU A 387 -16.89 -16.21 3.31
CA LEU A 387 -16.23 -16.12 2.01
C LEU A 387 -16.70 -14.90 1.21
N ILE A 388 -18.03 -14.69 1.14
CA ILE A 388 -18.63 -13.52 0.49
C ILE A 388 -18.16 -12.23 1.18
N SER A 389 -18.14 -12.20 2.52
CA SER A 389 -17.70 -11.02 3.26
C SER A 389 -16.22 -10.70 3.05
N ARG A 390 -15.35 -11.70 2.87
CA ARG A 390 -13.94 -11.49 2.52
C ARG A 390 -13.80 -10.87 1.13
N LEU A 391 -14.53 -11.38 0.15
CA LEU A 391 -14.52 -10.79 -1.20
C LEU A 391 -15.09 -9.37 -1.18
N ALA A 392 -16.11 -9.12 -0.36
CA ALA A 392 -16.67 -7.78 -0.17
C ALA A 392 -15.68 -6.78 0.45
N CYS A 393 -14.68 -7.25 1.23
CA CYS A 393 -13.60 -6.38 1.71
C CYS A 393 -12.77 -5.74 0.57
N LEU A 394 -12.83 -6.27 -0.63
CA LEU A 394 -12.13 -5.74 -1.79
C LEU A 394 -12.90 -4.62 -2.47
N GLY A 395 -14.20 -4.53 -2.24
CA GLY A 395 -15.06 -3.47 -2.75
C GLY A 395 -15.04 -2.23 -1.86
N LYS A 396 -15.48 -1.11 -2.42
CA LYS A 396 -15.56 0.18 -1.73
C LYS A 396 -17.00 0.47 -1.32
N ILE A 397 -17.17 1.17 -0.19
CA ILE A 397 -18.43 1.82 0.14
C ILE A 397 -18.44 3.18 -0.57
N HIS A 398 -19.46 3.43 -1.38
CA HIS A 398 -19.55 4.63 -2.25
C HIS A 398 -19.90 5.93 -1.52
N HIS A 399 -19.50 6.12 -0.27
CA HIS A 399 -19.62 7.40 0.42
C HIS A 399 -18.63 7.56 1.55
N SER A 400 -18.47 8.81 1.99
CA SER A 400 -17.66 9.12 3.15
C SER A 400 -18.14 8.32 4.36
N PRO A 401 -17.33 7.42 4.92
CA PRO A 401 -17.69 6.67 6.09
C PRO A 401 -17.85 7.64 7.26
N LYS A 402 -19.09 7.91 7.68
CA LYS A 402 -19.37 8.73 8.88
C LYS A 402 -19.35 7.92 10.17
N GLY A 403 -18.99 6.67 10.08
CA GLY A 403 -18.88 5.77 11.21
C GLY A 403 -19.77 4.54 11.07
N TRP A 404 -19.45 3.54 11.86
CA TRP A 404 -20.18 2.28 11.97
C TRP A 404 -20.53 2.04 13.45
N SER A 405 -21.79 1.86 13.76
CA SER A 405 -22.29 1.60 15.12
C SER A 405 -22.62 0.12 15.38
N GLY A 406 -22.44 -0.73 14.38
CA GLY A 406 -22.68 -2.17 14.47
C GLY A 406 -21.49 -2.96 15.05
N PRO A 407 -21.63 -4.28 15.21
CA PRO A 407 -20.54 -5.13 15.65
C PRO A 407 -19.39 -5.15 14.64
N LEU A 408 -18.15 -5.22 15.13
CA LEU A 408 -16.93 -5.34 14.31
C LEU A 408 -16.51 -6.79 14.23
N SER A 409 -16.15 -7.24 13.03
CA SER A 409 -15.54 -8.53 12.80
C SER A 409 -14.03 -8.45 12.93
N ARG A 410 -13.47 -8.92 14.05
CA ARG A 410 -12.00 -9.01 14.23
C ARG A 410 -11.33 -9.84 13.13
N HIS A 411 -12.02 -10.84 12.64
CA HIS A 411 -11.56 -11.67 11.55
C HIS A 411 -11.38 -10.89 10.25
N LEU A 412 -12.34 -10.03 9.87
CA LEU A 412 -12.22 -9.20 8.68
C LEU A 412 -11.20 -8.07 8.87
N LEU A 413 -11.04 -7.55 10.09
CA LEU A 413 -9.96 -6.60 10.40
C LEU A 413 -8.58 -7.24 10.23
N ALA A 414 -8.39 -8.48 10.71
CA ALA A 414 -7.14 -9.23 10.49
C ALA A 414 -6.92 -9.55 9.00
N TYR A 415 -8.00 -9.93 8.29
CA TYR A 415 -7.95 -10.19 6.86
C TYR A 415 -7.58 -8.94 6.05
N GLN A 416 -7.98 -7.74 6.50
CA GLN A 416 -7.56 -6.47 5.89
C GLN A 416 -6.04 -6.33 5.81
N SER A 417 -5.30 -6.85 6.79
CA SER A 417 -3.83 -6.81 6.75
C SER A 417 -3.26 -7.67 5.62
N ILE A 418 -3.92 -8.78 5.27
CA ILE A 418 -3.57 -9.61 4.11
C ILE A 418 -3.79 -8.80 2.83
N ILE A 419 -4.98 -8.22 2.67
CA ILE A 419 -5.32 -7.41 1.49
C ILE A 419 -4.34 -6.25 1.33
N SER A 420 -4.09 -5.48 2.38
CA SER A 420 -3.19 -4.31 2.33
C SER A 420 -1.76 -4.69 1.92
N ASN A 421 -1.26 -5.84 2.38
CA ASN A 421 0.07 -6.31 2.01
C ASN A 421 0.14 -6.79 0.55
N VAL A 422 -0.87 -7.52 0.08
CA VAL A 422 -0.96 -7.94 -1.33
C VAL A 422 -1.08 -6.71 -2.22
N HIS A 423 -2.08 -5.87 -1.97
CA HIS A 423 -2.35 -4.64 -2.71
C HIS A 423 -1.10 -3.73 -2.78
N GLY A 424 -0.49 -3.44 -1.63
CA GLY A 424 0.72 -2.61 -1.57
C GLY A 424 1.89 -3.22 -2.35
N SER A 425 2.07 -4.55 -2.34
CA SER A 425 3.15 -5.19 -3.08
C SER A 425 2.90 -5.22 -4.59
N LEU A 426 1.64 -5.33 -5.03
CA LEU A 426 1.26 -5.18 -6.43
C LEU A 426 1.49 -3.74 -6.92
N ARG A 427 1.12 -2.77 -6.09
CA ARG A 427 1.38 -1.35 -6.38
C ARG A 427 2.88 -1.05 -6.46
N ASP A 428 3.68 -1.52 -5.52
CA ASP A 428 5.13 -1.38 -5.56
C ASP A 428 5.71 -1.91 -6.87
N LEU A 429 5.25 -3.07 -7.33
CA LEU A 429 5.75 -3.67 -8.56
C LEU A 429 5.42 -2.82 -9.80
N ILE A 430 4.17 -2.38 -9.95
CA ILE A 430 3.78 -1.61 -11.14
C ILE A 430 4.41 -0.21 -11.15
N GLU A 431 4.61 0.42 -9.98
CA GLU A 431 5.36 1.68 -9.88
C GLU A 431 6.82 1.51 -10.30
N MET A 432 7.46 0.41 -9.93
CA MET A 432 8.85 0.15 -10.34
C MET A 432 8.95 -0.16 -11.84
N ILE A 433 7.96 -0.83 -12.42
CA ILE A 433 7.88 -0.98 -13.88
C ILE A 433 7.82 0.39 -14.55
N LEU A 434 6.96 1.27 -14.09
CA LEU A 434 6.85 2.63 -14.61
C LEU A 434 8.18 3.39 -14.47
N ALA A 435 8.81 3.34 -13.28
CA ALA A 435 10.10 3.98 -13.04
C ALA A 435 11.17 3.51 -14.03
N VAL A 436 11.25 2.20 -14.28
CA VAL A 436 12.20 1.62 -15.23
C VAL A 436 11.92 2.08 -16.66
N MET A 437 10.65 2.18 -17.06
CA MET A 437 10.30 2.70 -18.39
C MET A 437 10.83 4.13 -18.60
N PHE A 438 10.81 4.95 -17.58
CA PHE A 438 11.38 6.30 -17.62
C PHE A 438 12.92 6.27 -17.58
N LEU A 439 13.52 5.53 -16.66
CA LEU A 439 14.97 5.42 -16.50
C LEU A 439 15.66 4.88 -17.77
N GLU A 440 15.00 3.99 -18.50
CA GLU A 440 15.50 3.44 -19.77
C GLU A 440 15.19 4.33 -21.00
N GLY A 441 14.50 5.46 -20.82
CA GLY A 441 14.15 6.36 -21.91
C GLY A 441 13.06 5.82 -22.85
N LEU A 442 12.27 4.85 -22.41
CA LEU A 442 11.13 4.32 -23.18
C LEU A 442 9.94 5.28 -23.18
N VAL A 443 9.95 6.26 -22.29
CA VAL A 443 8.90 7.27 -22.12
C VAL A 443 9.51 8.65 -22.25
N ASP A 444 8.81 9.55 -22.93
CA ASP A 444 9.20 10.96 -23.03
C ASP A 444 9.19 11.61 -21.63
N ARG A 445 10.30 12.26 -21.29
CA ARG A 445 10.54 12.90 -19.99
C ARG A 445 10.09 14.37 -19.95
N ASP A 446 9.88 15.02 -21.07
CA ASP A 446 9.40 16.40 -21.13
C ASP A 446 7.88 16.44 -20.91
N ARG A 447 7.45 16.24 -19.65
CA ARG A 447 6.05 16.05 -19.25
C ARG A 447 5.68 16.92 -18.07
N ARG A 448 4.37 17.13 -17.91
CA ARG A 448 3.79 17.81 -16.74
C ARG A 448 2.75 16.96 -16.00
N ASP A 449 2.31 15.85 -16.60
CA ASP A 449 1.23 14.95 -16.12
C ASP A 449 1.73 13.76 -15.28
N TRP A 450 2.83 13.94 -14.56
CA TRP A 450 3.47 12.89 -13.74
C TRP A 450 2.53 12.23 -12.74
N ILE A 451 1.80 13.06 -11.98
CA ILE A 451 0.84 12.56 -10.98
C ILE A 451 -0.36 11.88 -11.63
N ASP A 452 -0.82 12.39 -12.78
CA ASP A 452 -1.96 11.81 -13.50
C ASP A 452 -1.61 10.43 -14.07
N ILE A 453 -0.37 10.22 -14.49
CA ILE A 453 0.13 8.90 -14.89
C ILE A 453 0.11 7.95 -13.69
N SER A 454 0.63 8.38 -12.54
CA SER A 454 0.62 7.57 -11.32
C SER A 454 -0.79 7.22 -10.86
N LEU A 455 -1.72 8.20 -10.85
CA LEU A 455 -3.13 8.00 -10.51
C LEU A 455 -3.86 7.09 -11.52
N GLY A 456 -3.37 7.02 -12.75
CA GLY A 456 -3.92 6.15 -13.79
C GLY A 456 -3.51 4.68 -13.66
N LEU A 457 -2.47 4.37 -12.87
CA LEU A 457 -2.06 2.99 -12.60
C LEU A 457 -3.03 2.31 -11.64
N PRO A 458 -3.26 0.99 -11.77
CA PRO A 458 -4.04 0.22 -10.81
C PRO A 458 -3.40 0.21 -9.41
N PHE A 459 -4.21 -0.12 -8.42
CA PHE A 459 -3.83 -0.27 -7.00
C PHE A 459 -3.36 1.03 -6.32
N TYR A 460 -3.90 2.17 -6.74
CA TYR A 460 -3.55 3.45 -6.12
C TYR A 460 -4.23 3.65 -4.76
N GLU A 461 -5.54 3.37 -4.68
CA GLU A 461 -6.32 3.56 -3.47
C GLU A 461 -6.30 2.32 -2.58
N GLU A 462 -6.08 2.52 -1.28
CA GLU A 462 -6.14 1.43 -0.31
C GLU A 462 -7.58 1.00 -0.07
N HIS A 463 -7.79 -0.32 0.05
CA HIS A 463 -9.07 -0.90 0.42
C HIS A 463 -9.26 -0.90 1.94
N SER A 464 -10.52 -0.87 2.37
CA SER A 464 -10.90 -1.07 3.76
C SER A 464 -11.82 -2.28 3.89
N CYS A 465 -11.88 -2.89 5.07
CA CYS A 465 -12.81 -4.01 5.31
C CYS A 465 -14.27 -3.57 5.51
N ALA A 466 -14.59 -2.29 5.35
CA ALA A 466 -15.90 -1.75 5.70
C ALA A 466 -17.06 -2.44 4.98
N LEU A 467 -16.98 -2.62 3.65
CA LEU A 467 -18.02 -3.32 2.90
C LEU A 467 -18.15 -4.79 3.32
N GLY A 468 -17.03 -5.45 3.63
CA GLY A 468 -17.04 -6.82 4.15
C GLY A 468 -17.74 -6.94 5.50
N VAL A 469 -17.52 -6.00 6.43
CA VAL A 469 -18.19 -5.94 7.73
C VAL A 469 -19.71 -5.76 7.56
N VAL A 470 -20.12 -4.84 6.68
CA VAL A 470 -21.53 -4.59 6.34
C VAL A 470 -22.18 -5.84 5.71
N THR A 471 -21.52 -6.44 4.74
CA THR A 471 -22.00 -7.65 4.05
C THR A 471 -22.13 -8.83 5.01
N MET A 472 -21.15 -9.05 5.88
CA MET A 472 -21.22 -10.09 6.89
C MET A 472 -22.42 -9.89 7.83
N GLN A 473 -22.65 -8.67 8.31
CA GLN A 473 -23.79 -8.36 9.18
C GLN A 473 -25.12 -8.59 8.46
N TYR A 474 -25.21 -8.20 7.19
CA TYR A 474 -26.39 -8.42 6.36
C TYR A 474 -26.68 -9.91 6.20
N LEU A 475 -25.68 -10.71 5.82
CA LEU A 475 -25.83 -12.14 5.61
C LEU A 475 -26.14 -12.89 6.89
N ASP A 476 -25.49 -12.55 8.00
CA ASP A 476 -25.72 -13.16 9.31
C ASP A 476 -27.16 -12.93 9.79
N GLU A 477 -27.68 -11.72 9.62
CA GLU A 477 -29.09 -11.41 9.95
C GLU A 477 -30.06 -12.19 9.04
N LEU A 478 -29.75 -12.35 7.74
CA LEU A 478 -30.59 -13.13 6.82
C LEU A 478 -30.68 -14.60 7.23
N CYS A 479 -29.62 -15.20 7.79
CA CYS A 479 -29.61 -16.58 8.26
C CYS A 479 -30.61 -16.85 9.41
N SER A 480 -31.25 -15.81 9.98
CA SER A 480 -32.31 -15.94 10.96
C SER A 480 -33.69 -16.22 10.37
N TYR A 481 -33.85 -16.11 9.06
CA TYR A 481 -35.13 -16.24 8.37
C TYR A 481 -35.25 -17.58 7.65
N PRO A 482 -36.48 -18.11 7.48
CA PRO A 482 -36.71 -19.34 6.71
C PRO A 482 -36.30 -19.20 5.24
N ILE A 483 -35.82 -20.28 4.65
CA ILE A 483 -35.47 -20.33 3.22
C ILE A 483 -36.70 -20.82 2.42
N PRO A 484 -37.05 -20.15 1.30
CA PRO A 484 -36.43 -18.97 0.70
C PRO A 484 -36.76 -17.68 1.45
N VAL A 485 -35.76 -16.80 1.62
CA VAL A 485 -35.96 -15.49 2.30
C VAL A 485 -36.85 -14.60 1.44
N SER A 486 -37.95 -14.10 2.01
CA SER A 486 -38.88 -13.19 1.34
C SER A 486 -38.25 -11.83 1.01
N VAL A 487 -38.80 -11.12 0.03
CA VAL A 487 -38.36 -9.76 -0.34
C VAL A 487 -38.51 -8.79 0.85
N ASP A 488 -39.61 -8.94 1.60
CA ASP A 488 -39.89 -8.09 2.77
C ASP A 488 -38.83 -8.28 3.87
N ASN A 489 -38.45 -9.53 4.15
CA ASN A 489 -37.41 -9.84 5.12
C ASN A 489 -36.05 -9.29 4.68
N ARG A 490 -35.70 -9.40 3.41
CA ARG A 490 -34.47 -8.79 2.85
C ARG A 490 -34.46 -7.29 3.02
N THR A 491 -35.58 -6.64 2.77
CA THR A 491 -35.74 -5.18 2.94
C THR A 491 -35.60 -4.78 4.39
N GLN A 492 -36.24 -5.52 5.33
CA GLN A 492 -36.11 -5.26 6.75
C GLN A 492 -34.66 -5.40 7.26
N VAL A 493 -33.96 -6.44 6.83
CA VAL A 493 -32.55 -6.62 7.20
C VAL A 493 -31.67 -5.49 6.64
N ARG A 494 -31.91 -5.07 5.39
CA ARG A 494 -31.22 -3.92 4.80
C ARG A 494 -31.42 -2.65 5.63
N MET A 495 -32.66 -2.35 5.99
CA MET A 495 -32.97 -1.18 6.82
C MET A 495 -32.24 -1.22 8.18
N LYS A 496 -32.24 -2.36 8.87
CA LYS A 496 -31.48 -2.55 10.11
C LYS A 496 -30.00 -2.28 9.97
N VAL A 497 -29.40 -2.77 8.90
CA VAL A 497 -27.96 -2.57 8.64
C VAL A 497 -27.68 -1.13 8.25
N GLN A 498 -28.60 -0.50 7.51
CA GLN A 498 -28.48 0.91 7.12
C GLN A 498 -28.57 1.87 8.32
N GLU A 499 -29.40 1.59 9.31
CA GLU A 499 -29.46 2.37 10.55
C GLU A 499 -28.11 2.39 11.30
N ARG A 500 -27.29 1.34 11.13
CA ARG A 500 -25.94 1.26 11.71
C ARG A 500 -24.89 2.01 10.91
N LEU A 501 -25.14 2.25 9.62
CA LEU A 501 -24.34 3.09 8.74
C LEU A 501 -24.97 4.48 8.66
N GLN A 502 -24.41 5.43 9.35
CA GLN A 502 -24.90 6.81 9.28
C GLN A 502 -24.74 7.37 7.86
N HIS A 503 -25.86 7.53 7.14
CA HIS A 503 -25.98 8.24 5.85
C HIS A 503 -25.45 7.56 4.58
N SER A 504 -25.55 6.26 4.47
CA SER A 504 -25.03 5.53 3.31
C SER A 504 -26.09 4.74 2.58
N ASP A 505 -26.09 4.75 1.24
CA ASP A 505 -26.89 3.83 0.46
C ASP A 505 -26.20 2.46 0.40
N ILE A 506 -26.68 1.54 1.22
CA ILE A 506 -26.18 0.17 1.31
C ILE A 506 -26.52 -0.66 0.07
N GLN A 507 -27.62 -0.36 -0.60
CA GLN A 507 -28.14 -1.19 -1.67
C GLN A 507 -27.09 -1.40 -2.78
N SER A 508 -26.59 -0.31 -3.35
CA SER A 508 -25.60 -0.37 -4.43
C SER A 508 -24.30 -1.06 -3.99
N SER A 509 -23.85 -0.78 -2.76
CA SER A 509 -22.62 -1.38 -2.23
C SER A 509 -22.76 -2.89 -2.00
N LEU A 510 -23.89 -3.38 -1.50
CA LEU A 510 -24.16 -4.81 -1.36
C LEU A 510 -24.29 -5.50 -2.72
N ASP A 511 -24.96 -4.87 -3.69
CA ASP A 511 -25.08 -5.40 -5.04
C ASP A 511 -23.70 -5.53 -5.71
N ASP A 512 -22.81 -4.59 -5.47
CA ASP A 512 -21.40 -4.66 -5.92
C ASP A 512 -20.63 -5.79 -5.27
N ALA A 513 -20.80 -6.02 -3.97
CA ALA A 513 -20.18 -7.16 -3.27
C ALA A 513 -20.62 -8.51 -3.85
N PHE A 514 -21.91 -8.66 -4.16
CA PHE A 514 -22.42 -9.88 -4.80
C PHE A 514 -21.91 -10.06 -6.21
N LYS A 515 -21.77 -8.98 -7.00
CA LYS A 515 -21.18 -9.05 -8.35
C LYS A 515 -19.74 -9.53 -8.34
N ILE A 516 -18.91 -9.04 -7.38
CA ILE A 516 -17.54 -9.52 -7.21
C ILE A 516 -17.55 -11.02 -6.89
N TRP A 517 -18.44 -11.46 -6.00
CA TRP A 517 -18.59 -12.88 -5.68
C TRP A 517 -18.98 -13.72 -6.91
N ASP A 518 -19.99 -13.31 -7.65
CA ASP A 518 -20.49 -14.04 -8.81
C ASP A 518 -19.41 -14.13 -9.90
N ALA A 519 -18.67 -13.06 -10.14
CA ALA A 519 -17.58 -13.03 -11.10
C ALA A 519 -16.45 -14.01 -10.75
N VAL A 520 -16.06 -14.08 -9.48
CA VAL A 520 -14.97 -14.94 -9.03
C VAL A 520 -15.42 -16.39 -8.91
N SER A 521 -16.61 -16.67 -8.39
CA SER A 521 -17.13 -18.04 -8.24
C SER A 521 -17.38 -18.70 -9.60
N GLY A 522 -17.94 -17.98 -10.57
CA GLY A 522 -18.16 -18.46 -11.92
C GLY A 522 -16.87 -18.83 -12.66
N SER A 523 -15.81 -18.04 -12.50
CA SER A 523 -14.51 -18.31 -13.13
C SER A 523 -13.79 -19.52 -12.54
N THR A 524 -13.99 -19.82 -11.24
CA THR A 524 -13.38 -21.00 -10.59
C THR A 524 -14.06 -22.32 -10.96
N GLU A 525 -15.38 -22.34 -11.15
CA GLU A 525 -16.09 -23.55 -11.60
C GLU A 525 -15.65 -24.03 -12.98
N HIS A 526 -15.35 -23.09 -13.89
CA HIS A 526 -14.83 -23.42 -15.22
C HIS A 526 -13.41 -24.01 -15.19
N THR A 527 -12.59 -23.63 -14.21
CA THR A 527 -11.19 -24.08 -14.11
C THR A 527 -11.08 -25.44 -13.42
N THR A 528 -11.88 -25.70 -12.38
CA THR A 528 -11.90 -26.99 -11.70
C THR A 528 -12.35 -28.14 -12.62
N ARG A 529 -13.04 -27.85 -13.71
CA ARG A 529 -13.40 -28.83 -14.75
C ARG A 529 -12.28 -29.09 -15.78
N LYS A 530 -11.20 -28.26 -15.79
CA LYS A 530 -10.05 -28.37 -16.71
C LYS A 530 -8.78 -28.89 -16.06
N ILE A 531 -8.73 -28.92 -14.72
CA ILE A 531 -7.66 -29.49 -13.90
C ILE A 531 -8.13 -30.86 -13.36
#